data_c8bbedc0394cf80a1f424a7f388e0c5e
#
_entry.id   c8bbedc0394cf80a1f424a7f388e0c5e
#
_cell.length_a   1.000
_cell.length_b   1.000
_cell.length_c   1.000
_cell.angle_alpha   90.00
_cell.angle_beta   90.00
_cell.angle_gamma   90.00
#
_symmetry.space_group_name_H-M   'P 1'
#
loop_
_entity.id
_entity.type
_entity.pdbx_description
1 polymer ?
#
loop_
_entity_poly.entity_id
_entity_poly.type
_entity_poly.pdbx_seq_one_letter_code
_entity_poly.pdbx_strand_id
1 'polypeptide(L)'
;MQRLLRKILLKPVLRLTQKYSSKPDKQRICCALSDLLSHILNGEKDKGLVVPFDIETGKFIIFSDQHKGRRNGADDFLTNEENYLGALDYYGLKGFHFISLGDSEELWENTLTAVRKAHQPSFQKEARFIPNNAFIKIFGNHDLYWDNDPLASIQLKEIYGRDVPIYEAVVLETIVQHRRLRIFCTHGHQGDAVSDGNWFSKFFVSRIWAPLQAYLKINPNTPAYNANLKTAHNTIMYEWSREQHDLLLVTGHTHQPVFESLTHIERLYRQLLFARQMKDESMMETLQEEITSRKFEYSNISEEYLKLRPSYFNTGCCCYDDGAITGIEISEGVLRLVEWKQNEGKSERYLLEETPLSELQAELRPKESP
;
A
#
# COMPACT_ATOMS: atom_id res chain seq x y z
N MET A 1 14.50 -10.53 31.83
CA MET A 1 13.36 -9.76 32.27
C MET A 1 12.45 -9.35 31.08
N GLN A 2 12.95 -8.69 30.05
CA GLN A 2 12.21 -8.26 28.86
C GLN A 2 11.46 -9.41 28.14
N ARG A 3 12.11 -10.56 27.90
CA ARG A 3 11.49 -11.74 27.24
C ARG A 3 10.32 -12.32 28.06
N LEU A 4 10.40 -12.28 29.40
CA LEU A 4 9.34 -12.76 30.29
C LEU A 4 8.16 -11.79 30.30
N LEU A 5 8.43 -10.48 30.41
CA LEU A 5 7.42 -9.41 30.31
C LEU A 5 6.70 -9.44 28.97
N ARG A 6 7.43 -9.65 27.85
CA ARG A 6 6.84 -9.83 26.52
C ARG A 6 5.86 -11.00 26.47
N LYS A 7 6.25 -12.17 27.00
CA LYS A 7 5.35 -13.35 27.03
C LYS A 7 4.08 -13.11 27.87
N ILE A 8 4.20 -12.37 28.96
CA ILE A 8 3.06 -12.10 29.85
C ILE A 8 2.13 -11.02 29.26
N LEU A 9 2.70 -9.95 28.71
CA LEU A 9 1.96 -8.78 28.25
C LEU A 9 1.47 -8.88 26.81
N LEU A 10 2.06 -9.73 25.96
CA LEU A 10 1.69 -9.85 24.55
C LEU A 10 0.19 -10.16 24.37
N LYS A 11 -0.33 -11.18 25.04
CA LYS A 11 -1.74 -11.57 24.91
C LYS A 11 -2.73 -10.53 25.44
N PRO A 12 -2.55 -9.94 26.65
CA PRO A 12 -3.39 -8.85 27.11
C PRO A 12 -3.35 -7.62 26.22
N VAL A 13 -2.16 -7.25 25.74
CA VAL A 13 -1.96 -6.12 24.84
C VAL A 13 -2.68 -6.34 23.52
N LEU A 14 -2.49 -7.48 22.87
CA LEU A 14 -3.20 -7.82 21.63
C LEU A 14 -4.73 -7.88 21.82
N ARG A 15 -5.22 -8.34 22.97
CA ARG A 15 -6.67 -8.31 23.27
C ARG A 15 -7.20 -6.89 23.48
N LEU A 16 -6.43 -6.02 24.11
CA LEU A 16 -6.78 -4.60 24.27
C LEU A 16 -6.79 -3.88 22.93
N THR A 17 -5.78 -4.08 22.10
CA THR A 17 -5.76 -3.56 20.72
C THR A 17 -6.94 -4.06 19.91
N GLN A 18 -7.26 -5.35 19.93
CA GLN A 18 -8.44 -5.91 19.25
C GLN A 18 -9.77 -5.35 19.77
N LYS A 19 -9.87 -5.08 21.06
CA LYS A 19 -11.09 -4.54 21.69
C LYS A 19 -11.33 -3.07 21.36
N TYR A 20 -10.25 -2.31 21.17
CA TYR A 20 -10.30 -0.87 20.93
C TYR A 20 -9.97 -0.50 19.46
N SER A 21 -9.60 -1.47 18.61
CA SER A 21 -9.51 -1.24 17.16
C SER A 21 -10.91 -0.95 16.61
N SER A 22 -11.06 0.11 15.85
CA SER A 22 -12.30 0.40 15.15
C SER A 22 -12.57 -0.71 14.13
N LYS A 23 -13.81 -1.14 14.05
CA LYS A 23 -14.25 -1.92 12.88
C LYS A 23 -14.40 -0.94 11.73
N PRO A 24 -13.87 -1.27 10.53
CA PRO A 24 -14.04 -0.41 9.37
C PRO A 24 -15.53 -0.22 9.09
N ASP A 25 -15.96 1.05 9.00
CA ASP A 25 -17.34 1.42 8.67
C ASP A 25 -17.45 1.57 7.15
N LYS A 26 -18.15 0.63 6.52
CA LYS A 26 -18.32 0.58 5.07
C LYS A 26 -18.89 1.89 4.50
N GLN A 27 -19.92 2.45 5.13
CA GLN A 27 -20.59 3.64 4.61
C GLN A 27 -19.65 4.85 4.66
N ARG A 28 -18.95 5.07 5.77
CA ARG A 28 -17.99 6.15 5.92
C ARG A 28 -16.85 6.03 4.90
N ILE A 29 -16.27 4.85 4.76
CA ILE A 29 -15.17 4.60 3.82
C ILE A 29 -15.63 4.84 2.38
N CYS A 30 -16.77 4.27 1.98
CA CYS A 30 -17.30 4.47 0.62
C CYS A 30 -17.62 5.95 0.32
N CYS A 31 -18.20 6.69 1.29
CA CYS A 31 -18.42 8.13 1.13
C CYS A 31 -17.10 8.87 0.98
N ALA A 32 -16.13 8.65 1.87
CA ALA A 32 -14.84 9.33 1.84
C ALA A 32 -14.08 9.12 0.52
N LEU A 33 -14.06 7.88 0.01
CA LEU A 33 -13.44 7.57 -1.29
C LEU A 33 -14.17 8.26 -2.45
N SER A 34 -15.50 8.28 -2.42
CA SER A 34 -16.31 8.92 -3.48
C SER A 34 -16.14 10.44 -3.48
N ASP A 35 -16.14 11.05 -2.30
CA ASP A 35 -15.93 12.49 -2.15
C ASP A 35 -14.52 12.87 -2.61
N LEU A 36 -13.49 12.16 -2.17
CA LEU A 36 -12.11 12.41 -2.56
C LEU A 36 -11.92 12.29 -4.09
N LEU A 37 -12.42 11.22 -4.70
CA LEU A 37 -12.36 11.05 -6.15
C LEU A 37 -13.08 12.19 -6.88
N SER A 38 -14.26 12.60 -6.41
CA SER A 38 -15.04 13.70 -6.98
C SER A 38 -14.27 15.02 -6.91
N HIS A 39 -13.70 15.35 -5.75
CA HIS A 39 -12.91 16.57 -5.54
C HIS A 39 -11.71 16.63 -6.51
N ILE A 40 -10.98 15.54 -6.68
CA ILE A 40 -9.84 15.48 -7.61
C ILE A 40 -10.30 15.63 -9.07
N LEU A 41 -11.37 14.95 -9.46
CA LEU A 41 -11.90 15.06 -10.83
C LEU A 41 -12.50 16.42 -11.15
N ASN A 42 -12.95 17.17 -10.13
CA ASN A 42 -13.41 18.55 -10.23
C ASN A 42 -12.24 19.58 -10.24
N GLY A 43 -11.00 19.13 -10.08
CA GLY A 43 -9.81 19.96 -10.19
C GLY A 43 -9.38 20.66 -8.89
N GLU A 44 -9.79 20.16 -7.74
CA GLU A 44 -9.33 20.64 -6.43
C GLU A 44 -7.89 20.15 -6.18
N LYS A 45 -6.93 21.03 -6.47
CA LYS A 45 -5.49 20.72 -6.52
C LYS A 45 -4.86 20.40 -5.16
N ASP A 46 -5.48 20.83 -4.08
CA ASP A 46 -5.05 20.55 -2.70
C ASP A 46 -5.37 19.09 -2.28
N LYS A 47 -6.36 18.48 -2.90
CA LYS A 47 -6.74 17.09 -2.63
C LYS A 47 -5.94 16.08 -3.45
N GLY A 48 -5.60 16.42 -4.68
CA GLY A 48 -4.85 15.50 -5.52
C GLY A 48 -4.66 15.96 -6.95
N LEU A 49 -4.12 15.05 -7.75
CA LEU A 49 -3.80 15.30 -9.16
C LEU A 49 -4.51 14.31 -10.07
N VAL A 50 -4.86 14.77 -11.28
CA VAL A 50 -5.08 13.89 -12.43
C VAL A 50 -3.83 13.94 -13.30
N VAL A 51 -3.19 12.79 -13.47
CA VAL A 51 -1.95 12.64 -14.26
C VAL A 51 -2.28 11.85 -15.52
N PRO A 52 -2.41 12.52 -16.67
CA PRO A 52 -2.58 11.83 -17.94
C PRO A 52 -1.28 11.13 -18.33
N PHE A 53 -1.39 9.92 -18.90
CA PHE A 53 -0.24 9.20 -19.41
C PHE A 53 -0.60 8.42 -20.69
N ASP A 54 0.41 8.19 -21.50
CA ASP A 54 0.30 7.32 -22.67
C ASP A 54 0.48 5.86 -22.24
N ILE A 55 -0.38 4.98 -22.73
CA ILE A 55 -0.43 3.58 -22.27
C ILE A 55 0.85 2.80 -22.57
N GLU A 56 1.54 3.11 -23.67
CA GLU A 56 2.73 2.36 -24.11
C GLU A 56 4.00 2.90 -23.45
N THR A 57 4.07 4.21 -23.23
CA THR A 57 5.28 4.88 -22.72
C THR A 57 5.23 5.25 -21.24
N GLY A 58 4.04 5.29 -20.66
CA GLY A 58 3.84 5.61 -19.23
C GLY A 58 4.47 4.55 -18.34
N LYS A 59 5.27 5.00 -17.36
CA LYS A 59 5.98 4.13 -16.41
C LYS A 59 5.82 4.63 -14.99
N PHE A 60 5.20 3.81 -14.13
CA PHE A 60 4.98 4.16 -12.74
C PHE A 60 5.36 2.99 -11.83
N ILE A 61 5.99 3.32 -10.71
CA ILE A 61 6.15 2.41 -9.57
C ILE A 61 5.49 3.03 -8.35
N ILE A 62 4.67 2.24 -7.66
CA ILE A 62 3.88 2.64 -6.51
C ILE A 62 4.30 1.79 -5.33
N PHE A 63 4.89 2.41 -4.32
CA PHE A 63 5.20 1.80 -3.03
C PHE A 63 4.44 2.51 -1.93
N SER A 64 4.03 1.77 -0.89
CA SER A 64 3.39 2.31 0.31
C SER A 64 3.99 1.71 1.58
N ASP A 65 3.58 2.23 2.72
CA ASP A 65 3.79 1.62 4.03
C ASP A 65 5.28 1.30 4.30
N GLN A 66 6.16 2.30 4.11
CA GLN A 66 7.57 2.16 4.46
C GLN A 66 7.75 2.21 5.99
N HIS A 67 6.95 3.03 6.70
CA HIS A 67 7.06 3.22 8.13
C HIS A 67 8.48 3.54 8.61
N LYS A 68 9.16 4.47 7.91
CA LYS A 68 10.52 4.92 8.26
C LYS A 68 10.55 5.47 9.68
N GLY A 69 11.18 4.76 10.59
CA GLY A 69 11.32 5.14 11.99
C GLY A 69 12.63 5.85 12.31
N ARG A 70 13.22 5.58 13.48
CA ARG A 70 14.48 6.19 13.96
C ARG A 70 15.63 5.20 14.14
N ARG A 71 15.64 4.09 13.40
CA ARG A 71 16.63 3.00 13.49
C ARG A 71 16.74 2.39 14.88
N ASN A 72 15.63 2.28 15.60
CA ASN A 72 15.54 1.56 16.86
C ASN A 72 14.82 0.20 16.66
N GLY A 73 14.60 -0.53 17.76
CA GLY A 73 13.93 -1.83 17.70
C GLY A 73 12.43 -1.80 17.35
N ALA A 74 11.87 -0.63 17.04
CA ALA A 74 10.51 -0.41 16.54
C ALA A 74 10.49 0.22 15.13
N ASP A 75 11.63 0.23 14.45
CA ASP A 75 11.73 0.72 13.08
C ASP A 75 11.50 -0.46 12.12
N ASP A 76 10.29 -0.57 11.61
CA ASP A 76 9.88 -1.70 10.78
C ASP A 76 10.52 -1.65 9.38
N PHE A 77 10.96 -0.47 8.93
CA PHE A 77 11.60 -0.30 7.63
C PHE A 77 13.07 -0.73 7.59
N LEU A 78 13.73 -0.85 8.73
CA LEU A 78 15.18 -1.01 8.78
C LEU A 78 15.70 -2.22 8.01
N THR A 79 15.00 -3.35 8.05
CA THR A 79 15.36 -4.58 7.34
C THR A 79 15.08 -4.54 5.84
N ASN A 80 14.21 -3.62 5.41
CA ASN A 80 13.71 -3.49 4.04
C ASN A 80 14.43 -2.39 3.26
N GLU A 81 15.19 -1.51 3.95
CA GLU A 81 15.80 -0.33 3.35
C GLU A 81 16.70 -0.66 2.16
N GLU A 82 17.52 -1.72 2.23
CA GLU A 82 18.41 -2.10 1.13
C GLU A 82 17.63 -2.47 -0.14
N ASN A 83 16.54 -3.23 0.00
CA ASN A 83 15.67 -3.58 -1.12
C ASN A 83 14.96 -2.35 -1.69
N TYR A 84 14.51 -1.45 -0.82
CA TYR A 84 13.90 -0.19 -1.23
C TYR A 84 14.88 0.70 -2.01
N LEU A 85 16.10 0.86 -1.52
CA LEU A 85 17.13 1.65 -2.20
C LEU A 85 17.51 1.03 -3.55
N GLY A 86 17.62 -0.30 -3.62
CA GLY A 86 17.88 -1.03 -4.86
C GLY A 86 16.76 -0.87 -5.88
N ALA A 87 15.50 -0.94 -5.43
CA ALA A 87 14.32 -0.72 -6.25
C ALA A 87 14.29 0.71 -6.81
N LEU A 88 14.52 1.73 -5.98
CA LEU A 88 14.54 3.14 -6.43
C LEU A 88 15.65 3.41 -7.44
N ASP A 89 16.83 2.79 -7.29
CA ASP A 89 17.90 2.89 -8.30
C ASP A 89 17.45 2.29 -9.63
N TYR A 90 16.89 1.09 -9.62
CA TYR A 90 16.41 0.42 -10.83
C TYR A 90 15.34 1.24 -11.56
N TYR A 91 14.33 1.71 -10.85
CA TYR A 91 13.23 2.46 -11.45
C TYR A 91 13.67 3.85 -11.90
N GLY A 92 14.53 4.52 -11.12
CA GLY A 92 15.09 5.80 -11.51
C GLY A 92 15.92 5.74 -12.80
N LEU A 93 16.76 4.69 -12.96
CA LEU A 93 17.53 4.46 -14.18
C LEU A 93 16.65 4.15 -15.40
N LYS A 94 15.49 3.54 -15.20
CA LYS A 94 14.55 3.19 -16.28
C LYS A 94 13.51 4.27 -16.58
N GLY A 95 13.59 5.43 -15.91
CA GLY A 95 12.73 6.57 -16.17
C GLY A 95 11.29 6.41 -15.69
N PHE A 96 11.08 5.67 -14.61
CA PHE A 96 9.77 5.54 -13.99
C PHE A 96 9.40 6.79 -13.19
N HIS A 97 8.11 7.06 -13.08
CA HIS A 97 7.55 7.93 -12.03
C HIS A 97 7.40 7.10 -10.76
N PHE A 98 7.80 7.69 -9.63
CA PHE A 98 7.64 7.08 -8.31
C PHE A 98 6.49 7.72 -7.57
N ILE A 99 5.55 6.90 -7.10
CA ILE A 99 4.43 7.28 -6.23
C ILE A 99 4.66 6.67 -4.85
N SER A 100 4.88 7.53 -3.85
CA SER A 100 4.90 7.17 -2.44
C SER A 100 3.46 7.26 -1.91
N LEU A 101 2.82 6.11 -1.68
CA LEU A 101 1.38 6.00 -1.47
C LEU A 101 0.98 5.98 0.02
N GLY A 102 1.55 6.86 0.82
CA GLY A 102 1.22 7.03 2.24
C GLY A 102 2.00 6.11 3.19
N ASP A 103 1.95 6.45 4.47
CA ASP A 103 2.67 5.81 5.55
C ASP A 103 4.17 5.64 5.27
N SER A 104 4.73 6.69 4.64
CA SER A 104 6.15 6.72 4.29
C SER A 104 7.00 6.95 5.53
N GLU A 105 6.59 7.83 6.43
CA GLU A 105 7.25 8.15 7.69
C GLU A 105 6.39 7.74 8.89
N GLU A 106 7.00 7.04 9.86
CA GLU A 106 6.34 6.67 11.13
C GLU A 106 6.36 7.86 12.11
N LEU A 107 5.44 8.80 11.91
CA LEU A 107 5.35 10.04 12.68
C LEU A 107 4.38 9.97 13.88
N TRP A 108 3.71 8.84 14.10
CA TRP A 108 2.97 8.62 15.33
C TRP A 108 3.90 8.37 16.50
N GLU A 109 5.00 7.69 16.28
CA GLU A 109 5.95 7.24 17.30
C GLU A 109 7.25 8.04 17.31
N ASN A 110 7.57 8.71 16.22
CA ASN A 110 8.85 9.37 16.02
C ASN A 110 8.68 10.85 15.68
N THR A 111 9.70 11.63 15.99
CA THR A 111 9.80 13.01 15.50
C THR A 111 10.34 13.00 14.07
N LEU A 112 9.86 13.90 13.23
CA LEU A 112 10.35 14.04 11.85
C LEU A 112 11.87 14.22 11.78
N THR A 113 12.46 14.99 12.70
CA THR A 113 13.92 15.18 12.77
C THR A 113 14.66 13.87 12.99
N ALA A 114 14.13 12.96 13.82
CA ALA A 114 14.76 11.66 14.08
C ALA A 114 14.66 10.76 12.84
N VAL A 115 13.49 10.71 12.20
CA VAL A 115 13.26 9.94 10.96
C VAL A 115 14.16 10.44 9.83
N ARG A 116 14.19 11.76 9.60
CA ARG A 116 15.04 12.39 8.59
C ARG A 116 16.52 12.03 8.76
N LYS A 117 17.04 12.11 9.99
CA LYS A 117 18.41 11.75 10.29
C LYS A 117 18.70 10.27 10.08
N ALA A 118 17.74 9.42 10.44
CA ALA A 118 17.88 7.97 10.36
C ALA A 118 17.88 7.45 8.92
N HIS A 119 17.02 7.99 8.05
CA HIS A 119 16.76 7.50 6.70
C HIS A 119 17.16 8.49 5.60
N GLN A 120 18.21 9.29 5.84
CA GLN A 120 18.73 10.23 4.85
C GLN A 120 19.03 9.58 3.47
N PRO A 121 19.60 8.36 3.37
CA PRO A 121 19.82 7.70 2.08
C PRO A 121 18.52 7.48 1.29
N SER A 122 17.43 7.07 1.95
CA SER A 122 16.12 6.84 1.33
C SER A 122 15.56 8.14 0.76
N PHE A 123 15.56 9.23 1.53
CA PHE A 123 15.12 10.54 1.04
C PHE A 123 15.97 11.08 -0.12
N GLN A 124 17.28 10.83 -0.10
CA GLN A 124 18.16 11.21 -1.21
C GLN A 124 17.85 10.44 -2.50
N LYS A 125 17.48 9.16 -2.40
CA LYS A 125 17.06 8.35 -3.55
C LYS A 125 15.72 8.81 -4.11
N GLU A 126 14.74 9.03 -3.25
CA GLU A 126 13.43 9.59 -3.60
C GLU A 126 13.58 10.95 -4.30
N ALA A 127 14.45 11.82 -3.79
CA ALA A 127 14.71 13.15 -4.36
C ALA A 127 15.19 13.12 -5.82
N ARG A 128 15.76 12.02 -6.29
CA ARG A 128 16.23 11.87 -7.69
C ARG A 128 15.09 11.87 -8.71
N PHE A 129 13.87 11.56 -8.30
CA PHE A 129 12.70 11.60 -9.16
C PHE A 129 12.11 13.00 -9.33
N ILE A 130 12.41 13.94 -8.43
CA ILE A 130 11.82 15.29 -8.42
C ILE A 130 12.17 16.13 -9.66
N PRO A 131 13.44 16.15 -10.15
CA PRO A 131 13.82 17.01 -11.29
C PRO A 131 13.01 16.77 -12.56
N ASN A 132 12.49 15.56 -12.74
CA ASN A 132 11.72 15.15 -13.92
C ASN A 132 10.20 15.21 -13.69
N ASN A 133 9.74 15.83 -12.58
CA ASN A 133 8.34 15.76 -12.12
C ASN A 133 7.84 14.31 -11.99
N ALA A 134 8.74 13.40 -11.68
CA ALA A 134 8.47 11.97 -11.59
C ALA A 134 8.30 11.47 -10.15
N PHE A 135 8.09 12.38 -9.18
CA PHE A 135 7.82 12.06 -7.78
C PHE A 135 6.45 12.59 -7.36
N ILE A 136 5.59 11.72 -6.87
CA ILE A 136 4.30 12.06 -6.29
C ILE A 136 4.28 11.50 -4.87
N LYS A 137 4.07 12.38 -3.88
CA LYS A 137 3.98 11.99 -2.47
C LYS A 137 2.54 12.12 -1.99
N ILE A 138 2.01 11.02 -1.46
CA ILE A 138 0.68 10.93 -0.86
C ILE A 138 0.90 10.65 0.62
N PHE A 139 0.07 11.24 1.49
CA PHE A 139 0.11 10.95 2.92
C PHE A 139 -0.81 9.78 3.28
N GLY A 140 -0.46 9.06 4.35
CA GLY A 140 -1.29 8.04 4.97
C GLY A 140 -1.68 8.45 6.40
N ASN A 141 -2.15 7.51 7.19
CA ASN A 141 -2.57 7.80 8.57
C ASN A 141 -1.39 7.96 9.54
N HIS A 142 -0.25 7.31 9.32
CA HIS A 142 0.93 7.46 10.17
C HIS A 142 1.72 8.73 9.88
N ASP A 143 1.54 9.30 8.71
CA ASP A 143 2.17 10.54 8.29
C ASP A 143 1.17 11.66 7.93
N LEU A 144 -0.05 11.65 8.53
CA LEU A 144 -1.05 12.74 8.50
C LEU A 144 -0.49 14.11 8.93
N TYR A 145 0.68 14.10 9.55
CA TYR A 145 1.45 15.29 9.85
C TYR A 145 1.60 16.21 8.63
N TRP A 146 1.77 15.62 7.47
CA TRP A 146 1.98 16.34 6.22
C TRP A 146 0.78 17.18 5.76
N ASP A 147 -0.43 16.75 6.08
CA ASP A 147 -1.67 17.49 5.79
C ASP A 147 -1.98 18.56 6.86
N ASN A 148 -1.60 18.28 8.11
CA ASN A 148 -2.05 19.06 9.26
C ASN A 148 -1.05 20.11 9.75
N ASP A 149 0.24 20.04 9.39
CA ASP A 149 1.26 20.97 9.88
C ASP A 149 1.48 22.13 8.90
N PRO A 150 1.27 23.39 9.33
CA PRO A 150 1.51 24.56 8.48
C PRO A 150 2.93 24.68 7.96
N LEU A 151 3.89 24.02 8.62
CA LEU A 151 5.31 24.04 8.24
C LEU A 151 5.70 22.85 7.36
N ALA A 152 4.77 21.98 7.00
CA ALA A 152 5.03 20.76 6.24
C ALA A 152 5.80 21.04 4.95
N SER A 153 5.42 22.04 4.17
CA SER A 153 6.07 22.42 2.92
C SER A 153 7.53 22.86 3.13
N ILE A 154 7.82 23.59 4.21
CA ILE A 154 9.17 24.03 4.55
C ILE A 154 10.03 22.81 4.92
N GLN A 155 9.49 21.91 5.71
CA GLN A 155 10.19 20.71 6.17
C GLN A 155 10.45 19.73 5.02
N LEU A 156 9.47 19.56 4.11
CA LEU A 156 9.68 18.77 2.89
C LEU A 156 10.78 19.34 2.01
N LYS A 157 10.79 20.66 1.85
CA LYS A 157 11.87 21.35 1.13
C LYS A 157 13.24 21.13 1.78
N GLU A 158 13.31 21.11 3.11
CA GLU A 158 14.54 20.78 3.82
C GLU A 158 14.96 19.32 3.65
N ILE A 159 14.02 18.39 3.56
CA ILE A 159 14.29 16.95 3.38
C ILE A 159 14.77 16.67 1.96
N TYR A 160 14.05 17.16 0.98
CA TYR A 160 14.25 16.83 -0.44
C TYR A 160 15.12 17.86 -1.20
N GLY A 161 15.43 19.01 -0.59
CA GLY A 161 16.15 20.11 -1.23
C GLY A 161 15.34 20.88 -2.27
N ARG A 162 14.07 20.53 -2.46
CA ARG A 162 13.11 21.12 -3.43
C ARG A 162 11.71 21.12 -2.86
N ASP A 163 10.83 21.92 -3.46
CA ASP A 163 9.42 21.90 -3.11
C ASP A 163 8.79 20.58 -3.59
N VAL A 164 8.14 19.87 -2.67
CA VAL A 164 7.41 18.63 -2.91
C VAL A 164 5.97 18.84 -2.44
N PRO A 165 5.01 18.95 -3.35
CA PRO A 165 3.61 18.99 -2.97
C PRO A 165 3.19 17.62 -2.42
N ILE A 166 2.29 17.66 -1.44
CA ILE A 166 1.69 16.47 -0.84
C ILE A 166 0.21 16.41 -1.19
N TYR A 167 -0.28 15.21 -1.40
CA TYR A 167 -1.65 14.98 -1.82
C TYR A 167 -2.30 13.88 -0.99
N GLU A 168 -3.63 13.84 -0.98
CA GLU A 168 -4.40 12.74 -0.40
C GLU A 168 -4.53 11.56 -1.35
N ALA A 169 -4.53 11.83 -2.67
CA ALA A 169 -4.58 10.82 -3.71
C ALA A 169 -4.08 11.33 -5.06
N VAL A 170 -3.92 10.41 -6.02
CA VAL A 170 -3.65 10.71 -7.43
C VAL A 170 -4.51 9.82 -8.33
N VAL A 171 -4.98 10.36 -9.43
CA VAL A 171 -5.66 9.63 -10.50
C VAL A 171 -4.75 9.58 -11.72
N LEU A 172 -4.24 8.40 -12.07
CA LEU A 172 -3.57 8.20 -13.34
C LEU A 172 -4.65 7.95 -14.42
N GLU A 173 -4.59 8.69 -15.50
CA GLU A 173 -5.61 8.61 -16.54
C GLU A 173 -4.99 8.29 -17.90
N THR A 174 -5.52 7.28 -18.59
CA THR A 174 -5.07 6.88 -19.93
C THR A 174 -6.26 6.50 -20.82
N ILE A 175 -5.99 6.29 -22.11
CA ILE A 175 -6.96 5.80 -23.07
C ILE A 175 -6.56 4.38 -23.47
N VAL A 176 -7.47 3.45 -23.29
CA VAL A 176 -7.33 2.05 -23.67
C VAL A 176 -8.48 1.71 -24.62
N GLN A 177 -8.18 1.22 -25.83
CA GLN A 177 -9.20 0.84 -26.82
C GLN A 177 -10.31 1.91 -27.00
N HIS A 178 -9.92 3.18 -27.11
CA HIS A 178 -10.81 4.35 -27.23
C HIS A 178 -11.68 4.67 -26.01
N ARG A 179 -11.51 3.97 -24.89
CA ARG A 179 -12.17 4.26 -23.62
C ARG A 179 -11.18 4.84 -22.63
N ARG A 180 -11.65 5.76 -21.79
CA ARG A 180 -10.85 6.32 -20.71
C ARG A 180 -10.76 5.32 -19.57
N LEU A 181 -9.55 5.00 -19.13
CA LEU A 181 -9.28 4.21 -17.94
C LEU A 181 -8.63 5.09 -16.88
N ARG A 182 -9.12 5.04 -15.67
CA ARG A 182 -8.57 5.72 -14.50
C ARG A 182 -8.02 4.71 -13.51
N ILE A 183 -6.86 5.03 -12.95
CA ILE A 183 -6.27 4.28 -11.85
C ILE A 183 -6.21 5.25 -10.68
N PHE A 184 -7.12 5.07 -9.72
CA PHE A 184 -7.22 5.89 -8.52
C PHE A 184 -6.32 5.32 -7.43
N CYS A 185 -5.26 6.06 -7.08
CA CYS A 185 -4.26 5.66 -6.10
C CYS A 185 -4.43 6.52 -4.85
N THR A 186 -4.76 5.91 -3.73
CA THR A 186 -4.90 6.54 -2.42
C THR A 186 -4.38 5.59 -1.35
N HIS A 187 -3.98 6.11 -0.18
CA HIS A 187 -3.42 5.22 0.85
C HIS A 187 -4.42 4.16 1.33
N GLY A 188 -5.69 4.52 1.47
CA GLY A 188 -6.74 3.58 1.86
C GLY A 188 -7.23 3.73 3.30
N HIS A 189 -6.75 4.72 4.06
CA HIS A 189 -7.19 5.01 5.43
C HIS A 189 -8.46 5.89 5.48
N GLN A 190 -8.91 6.41 4.36
CA GLN A 190 -10.02 7.35 4.26
C GLN A 190 -11.29 6.78 4.89
N GLY A 191 -11.93 7.58 5.76
CA GLY A 191 -13.15 7.18 6.47
C GLY A 191 -12.96 6.22 7.64
N ASP A 192 -11.74 5.81 7.97
CA ASP A 192 -11.48 5.05 9.20
C ASP A 192 -11.48 5.97 10.43
N ALA A 193 -12.38 5.72 11.38
CA ALA A 193 -12.59 6.56 12.56
C ALA A 193 -11.36 6.69 13.48
N VAL A 194 -10.45 5.73 13.46
CA VAL A 194 -9.22 5.75 14.27
C VAL A 194 -8.10 6.49 13.55
N SER A 195 -8.11 6.41 12.24
CA SER A 195 -7.10 7.02 11.37
C SER A 195 -7.37 8.51 11.08
N ASP A 196 -8.62 8.97 11.28
CA ASP A 196 -9.06 10.36 11.01
C ASP A 196 -8.55 11.41 12.03
N GLY A 197 -7.31 11.27 12.51
CA GLY A 197 -6.60 12.39 13.16
C GLY A 197 -7.06 12.78 14.57
N ASN A 198 -7.67 11.88 15.35
CA ASN A 198 -8.07 12.20 16.73
C ASN A 198 -6.82 12.46 17.61
N TRP A 199 -6.61 13.74 18.01
CA TRP A 199 -5.49 14.19 18.85
C TRP A 199 -5.28 13.35 20.12
N PHE A 200 -6.35 12.81 20.69
CA PHE A 200 -6.28 11.95 21.89
C PHE A 200 -5.62 10.59 21.57
N SER A 201 -5.92 9.99 20.44
CA SER A 201 -5.28 8.74 19.97
C SER A 201 -3.80 8.98 19.70
N LYS A 202 -3.45 10.09 19.05
CA LYS A 202 -2.08 10.49 18.75
C LYS A 202 -1.23 10.70 20.01
N PHE A 203 -1.78 11.37 21.03
CA PHE A 203 -1.11 11.58 22.32
C PHE A 203 -0.89 10.26 23.09
N PHE A 204 -1.93 9.40 23.14
CA PHE A 204 -1.85 8.11 23.85
C PHE A 204 -0.83 7.18 23.16
N VAL A 205 -0.89 7.09 21.84
CA VAL A 205 0.04 6.26 21.05
C VAL A 205 1.47 6.77 21.20
N SER A 206 1.74 8.05 21.02
CA SER A 206 3.10 8.59 21.04
C SER A 206 3.76 8.60 22.43
N ARG A 207 2.99 8.82 23.51
CA ARG A 207 3.56 9.03 24.87
C ARG A 207 3.52 7.81 25.75
N ILE A 208 2.58 6.91 25.57
CA ILE A 208 2.39 5.74 26.43
C ILE A 208 2.68 4.45 25.66
N TRP A 209 2.09 4.35 24.46
CA TRP A 209 2.13 3.12 23.69
C TRP A 209 3.47 2.89 22.99
N ALA A 210 3.99 3.85 22.25
CA ALA A 210 5.25 3.74 21.54
C ALA A 210 6.46 3.39 22.44
N PRO A 211 6.67 4.00 23.63
CA PRO A 211 7.73 3.58 24.52
C PRO A 211 7.57 2.15 25.04
N LEU A 212 6.32 1.74 25.35
CA LEU A 212 6.03 0.38 25.82
C LEU A 212 6.26 -0.66 24.70
N GLN A 213 5.86 -0.33 23.51
CA GLN A 213 6.03 -1.12 22.29
C GLN A 213 7.51 -1.29 21.93
N ALA A 214 8.27 -0.21 21.89
CA ALA A 214 9.71 -0.24 21.64
C ALA A 214 10.45 -1.09 22.71
N TYR A 215 10.01 -0.99 23.97
CA TYR A 215 10.57 -1.80 25.05
C TYR A 215 10.21 -3.28 24.94
N LEU A 216 8.97 -3.60 24.60
CA LEU A 216 8.48 -4.98 24.47
C LEU A 216 8.80 -5.61 23.12
N LYS A 217 9.23 -4.82 22.12
CA LYS A 217 9.40 -5.23 20.72
C LYS A 217 8.13 -5.89 20.18
N ILE A 218 6.98 -5.26 20.41
CA ILE A 218 5.68 -5.65 19.89
C ILE A 218 5.34 -4.61 18.85
N ASN A 219 5.09 -5.03 17.61
CA ASN A 219 4.56 -4.13 16.59
C ASN A 219 3.02 -4.24 16.59
N PRO A 220 2.26 -3.20 16.94
CA PRO A 220 0.80 -3.24 17.03
C PRO A 220 0.11 -2.51 15.89
N ASN A 221 0.73 -2.36 14.73
CA ASN A 221 0.04 -1.81 13.57
C ASN A 221 -1.25 -2.60 13.35
N THR A 222 -2.36 -2.11 13.89
CA THR A 222 -3.54 -2.90 14.21
C THR A 222 -4.26 -3.45 12.98
N PRO A 223 -4.37 -2.76 11.82
CA PRO A 223 -4.84 -3.41 10.59
C PRO A 223 -3.87 -4.47 10.12
N ALA A 224 -2.55 -4.23 10.21
CA ALA A 224 -1.51 -5.14 9.74
C ALA A 224 -1.41 -6.46 10.51
N TYR A 225 -1.84 -6.52 11.77
CA TYR A 225 -1.75 -7.73 12.60
C TYR A 225 -3.05 -8.54 12.71
N ASN A 226 -4.19 -7.97 12.34
CA ASN A 226 -5.46 -8.69 12.41
C ASN A 226 -5.93 -9.08 11.01
N ALA A 227 -5.68 -10.34 10.63
CA ALA A 227 -6.08 -10.87 9.33
C ALA A 227 -7.56 -10.63 9.00
N ASN A 228 -8.45 -10.71 10.00
CA ASN A 228 -9.89 -10.46 9.81
C ASN A 228 -10.18 -8.98 9.51
N LEU A 229 -9.48 -8.04 10.13
CA LEU A 229 -9.66 -6.61 9.87
C LEU A 229 -9.07 -6.22 8.51
N LYS A 230 -7.93 -6.78 8.12
CA LYS A 230 -7.35 -6.61 6.77
C LYS A 230 -8.33 -7.09 5.72
N THR A 231 -8.85 -8.31 5.88
CA THR A 231 -9.80 -8.90 4.96
C THR A 231 -11.08 -8.05 4.87
N ALA A 232 -11.62 -7.59 6.01
CA ALA A 232 -12.80 -6.74 6.03
C ALA A 232 -12.55 -5.39 5.33
N HIS A 233 -11.39 -4.78 5.53
CA HIS A 233 -11.01 -3.52 4.88
C HIS A 233 -10.84 -3.70 3.37
N ASN A 234 -10.07 -4.70 2.94
CA ASN A 234 -9.88 -5.04 1.54
C ASN A 234 -11.23 -5.36 0.85
N THR A 235 -12.14 -6.04 1.55
CA THR A 235 -13.49 -6.31 1.04
C THR A 235 -14.26 -5.02 0.78
N ILE A 236 -14.20 -4.03 1.69
CA ILE A 236 -14.88 -2.73 1.48
C ILE A 236 -14.27 -1.97 0.30
N MET A 237 -12.93 -1.95 0.18
CA MET A 237 -12.24 -1.33 -0.95
C MET A 237 -12.66 -1.96 -2.28
N TYR A 238 -12.72 -3.29 -2.32
CA TYR A 238 -13.20 -4.03 -3.48
C TYR A 238 -14.67 -3.71 -3.78
N GLU A 239 -15.55 -3.75 -2.79
CA GLU A 239 -16.97 -3.48 -2.98
C GLU A 239 -17.22 -2.07 -3.50
N TRP A 240 -16.45 -1.07 -3.04
CA TRP A 240 -16.50 0.28 -3.57
C TRP A 240 -15.98 0.35 -5.01
N SER A 241 -14.82 -0.23 -5.29
CA SER A 241 -14.17 -0.13 -6.61
C SER A 241 -14.98 -0.80 -7.71
N ARG A 242 -15.61 -1.95 -7.43
CA ARG A 242 -16.42 -2.68 -8.42
C ARG A 242 -17.67 -1.93 -8.87
N GLU A 243 -18.14 -0.96 -8.07
CA GLU A 243 -19.29 -0.13 -8.42
C GLU A 243 -18.88 1.08 -9.29
N GLN A 244 -17.58 1.35 -9.40
CA GLN A 244 -17.08 2.44 -10.24
C GLN A 244 -17.07 2.04 -11.72
N HIS A 245 -17.04 3.07 -12.60
CA HIS A 245 -17.00 2.89 -14.04
C HIS A 245 -15.60 3.20 -14.58
N ASP A 246 -15.02 2.30 -15.39
CA ASP A 246 -13.71 2.47 -16.00
C ASP A 246 -12.62 2.91 -15.01
N LEU A 247 -12.63 2.33 -13.81
CA LEU A 247 -11.74 2.70 -12.71
C LEU A 247 -11.15 1.48 -12.04
N LEU A 248 -9.84 1.52 -11.84
CA LEU A 248 -9.08 0.63 -10.96
C LEU A 248 -8.73 1.40 -9.68
N LEU A 249 -8.83 0.75 -8.53
CA LEU A 249 -8.40 1.29 -7.24
C LEU A 249 -7.09 0.64 -6.83
N VAL A 250 -6.09 1.46 -6.48
CA VAL A 250 -4.82 1.01 -5.89
C VAL A 250 -4.68 1.62 -4.49
N THR A 251 -4.46 0.77 -3.48
CA THR A 251 -4.24 1.21 -2.10
C THR A 251 -3.00 0.57 -1.46
N GLY A 252 -2.64 0.99 -0.26
CA GLY A 252 -1.74 0.38 0.71
C GLY A 252 -2.48 0.02 2.00
N HIS A 253 -2.00 0.51 3.16
CA HIS A 253 -2.61 0.52 4.47
C HIS A 253 -2.80 -0.84 5.15
N THR A 254 -3.24 -1.87 4.44
CA THR A 254 -3.48 -3.18 5.03
C THR A 254 -2.23 -4.05 5.07
N HIS A 255 -1.14 -3.64 4.43
CA HIS A 255 0.10 -4.41 4.27
C HIS A 255 -0.10 -5.79 3.62
N GLN A 256 -1.25 -6.00 3.00
CA GLN A 256 -1.59 -7.26 2.33
C GLN A 256 -1.70 -7.01 0.83
N PRO A 257 -0.76 -7.55 0.02
CA PRO A 257 -0.83 -7.34 -1.41
C PRO A 257 -2.08 -8.00 -1.99
N VAL A 258 -2.79 -7.22 -2.81
CA VAL A 258 -3.99 -7.66 -3.55
C VAL A 258 -3.78 -7.35 -5.02
N PHE A 259 -4.13 -8.30 -5.86
CA PHE A 259 -4.06 -8.16 -7.30
C PHE A 259 -5.35 -8.71 -7.93
N GLU A 260 -5.97 -7.99 -8.85
CA GLU A 260 -7.28 -8.34 -9.43
C GLU A 260 -8.34 -8.66 -8.35
N SER A 261 -8.38 -7.86 -7.31
CA SER A 261 -9.31 -8.02 -6.19
C SER A 261 -9.14 -9.30 -5.36
N LEU A 262 -8.06 -10.04 -5.58
CA LEU A 262 -7.72 -11.28 -4.89
C LEU A 262 -6.39 -11.17 -4.16
N THR A 263 -6.33 -11.74 -2.98
CA THR A 263 -5.06 -11.99 -2.32
C THR A 263 -4.29 -13.08 -3.06
N HIS A 264 -2.97 -13.14 -2.87
CA HIS A 264 -2.14 -14.12 -3.56
C HIS A 264 -2.64 -15.57 -3.34
N ILE A 265 -3.01 -15.92 -2.11
CA ILE A 265 -3.50 -17.28 -1.82
C ILE A 265 -4.86 -17.59 -2.48
N GLU A 266 -5.78 -16.62 -2.55
CA GLU A 266 -7.07 -16.77 -3.26
C GLU A 266 -6.85 -17.03 -4.76
N ARG A 267 -5.81 -16.41 -5.33
CA ARG A 267 -5.43 -16.61 -6.73
C ARG A 267 -4.79 -17.98 -6.96
N LEU A 268 -3.94 -18.45 -6.05
CA LEU A 268 -3.43 -19.82 -6.11
C LEU A 268 -4.58 -20.84 -6.08
N TYR A 269 -5.61 -20.61 -5.24
CA TYR A 269 -6.79 -21.47 -5.25
C TYR A 269 -7.59 -21.38 -6.55
N ARG A 270 -7.76 -20.19 -7.13
CA ARG A 270 -8.39 -20.00 -8.46
C ARG A 270 -7.63 -20.78 -9.54
N GLN A 271 -6.31 -20.64 -9.57
CA GLN A 271 -5.44 -21.36 -10.52
C GLN A 271 -5.51 -22.87 -10.30
N LEU A 272 -5.54 -23.35 -9.05
CA LEU A 272 -5.68 -24.76 -8.72
C LEU A 272 -7.02 -25.33 -9.23
N LEU A 273 -8.12 -24.59 -9.10
CA LEU A 273 -9.40 -25.02 -9.65
C LEU A 273 -9.37 -25.09 -11.17
N PHE A 274 -8.74 -24.13 -11.83
CA PHE A 274 -8.55 -24.14 -13.27
C PHE A 274 -7.70 -25.35 -13.72
N ALA A 275 -6.54 -25.58 -13.07
CA ALA A 275 -5.71 -26.76 -13.33
C ALA A 275 -6.46 -28.10 -13.17
N ARG A 276 -7.35 -28.18 -12.15
CA ARG A 276 -8.25 -29.35 -11.98
C ARG A 276 -9.22 -29.52 -13.14
N GLN A 277 -9.82 -28.46 -13.65
CA GLN A 277 -10.71 -28.50 -14.81
C GLN A 277 -9.98 -28.95 -16.07
N MET A 278 -8.74 -28.51 -16.24
CA MET A 278 -7.87 -28.87 -17.36
C MET A 278 -7.19 -30.24 -17.18
N LYS A 279 -7.31 -30.86 -15.99
CA LYS A 279 -6.64 -32.13 -15.59
C LYS A 279 -5.11 -32.06 -15.71
N ASP A 280 -4.53 -30.87 -15.42
CA ASP A 280 -3.08 -30.67 -15.39
C ASP A 280 -2.52 -31.05 -14.01
N GLU A 281 -2.09 -32.33 -13.89
CA GLU A 281 -1.60 -32.88 -12.61
C GLU A 281 -0.31 -32.20 -12.14
N SER A 282 0.59 -31.84 -13.03
CA SER A 282 1.86 -31.17 -12.68
C SER A 282 1.62 -29.78 -12.10
N MET A 283 0.74 -28.99 -12.73
CA MET A 283 0.36 -27.69 -12.24
C MET A 283 -0.40 -27.77 -10.91
N MET A 284 -1.26 -28.78 -10.74
CA MET A 284 -1.98 -29.02 -9.48
C MET A 284 -1.03 -29.31 -8.31
N GLU A 285 -0.01 -30.13 -8.50
CA GLU A 285 0.98 -30.49 -7.47
C GLU A 285 1.77 -29.24 -7.04
N THR A 286 2.32 -28.49 -8.00
CA THR A 286 3.06 -27.24 -7.74
C THR A 286 2.23 -26.23 -6.96
N LEU A 287 0.98 -25.99 -7.38
CA LEU A 287 0.08 -25.04 -6.70
C LEU A 287 -0.32 -25.49 -5.30
N GLN A 288 -0.51 -26.80 -5.08
CA GLN A 288 -0.82 -27.35 -3.76
C GLN A 288 0.35 -27.21 -2.78
N GLU A 289 1.59 -27.40 -3.24
CA GLU A 289 2.78 -27.17 -2.43
C GLU A 289 2.90 -25.70 -2.03
N GLU A 290 2.69 -24.77 -2.96
CA GLU A 290 2.75 -23.33 -2.70
C GLU A 290 1.64 -22.89 -1.74
N ILE A 291 0.39 -23.31 -1.95
CA ILE A 291 -0.72 -23.07 -1.03
C ILE A 291 -0.40 -23.60 0.37
N THR A 292 0.20 -24.79 0.46
CA THR A 292 0.50 -25.41 1.74
C THR A 292 1.60 -24.65 2.49
N SER A 293 2.61 -24.15 1.81
CA SER A 293 3.68 -23.34 2.41
C SER A 293 3.15 -22.01 2.95
N ARG A 294 2.07 -21.46 2.38
CA ARG A 294 1.50 -20.16 2.71
C ARG A 294 0.25 -20.21 3.61
N LYS A 295 -0.26 -21.38 3.95
CA LYS A 295 -1.47 -21.55 4.78
C LYS A 295 -1.43 -20.85 6.15
N PHE A 296 -0.24 -20.62 6.67
CA PHE A 296 -0.07 -19.91 7.95
C PHE A 296 -0.29 -18.39 7.85
N GLU A 297 -0.30 -17.83 6.64
CA GLU A 297 -0.46 -16.39 6.42
C GLU A 297 -1.92 -15.94 6.38
N TYR A 298 -2.87 -16.87 6.11
CA TYR A 298 -4.27 -16.51 5.82
C TYR A 298 -5.26 -17.46 6.50
N SER A 299 -6.08 -16.92 7.39
CA SER A 299 -7.04 -17.72 8.16
C SER A 299 -8.43 -17.89 7.52
N ASN A 300 -8.79 -17.08 6.52
CA ASN A 300 -10.10 -17.13 5.86
C ASN A 300 -9.98 -16.85 4.36
N ILE A 301 -10.47 -17.78 3.55
CA ILE A 301 -10.56 -17.64 2.09
C ILE A 301 -12.06 -17.67 1.73
N SER A 302 -12.52 -16.68 0.96
CA SER A 302 -13.90 -16.65 0.45
C SER A 302 -14.03 -17.51 -0.80
N GLU A 303 -15.08 -18.33 -0.88
CA GLU A 303 -15.36 -19.14 -2.09
C GLU A 303 -15.96 -18.32 -3.25
N GLU A 304 -16.23 -17.03 -3.03
CA GLU A 304 -16.83 -16.15 -4.06
C GLU A 304 -15.81 -15.58 -5.06
N TYR A 305 -14.52 -15.86 -4.89
CA TYR A 305 -13.43 -15.30 -5.70
C TYR A 305 -13.51 -15.59 -7.22
N LEU A 306 -14.26 -16.61 -7.63
CA LEU A 306 -14.44 -16.93 -9.06
C LEU A 306 -15.27 -15.89 -9.84
N LYS A 307 -15.96 -14.99 -9.14
CA LYS A 307 -16.85 -13.97 -9.72
C LYS A 307 -16.37 -12.54 -9.50
N LEU A 308 -15.19 -12.37 -8.94
CA LEU A 308 -14.66 -11.05 -8.63
C LEU A 308 -14.24 -10.32 -9.92
N ARG A 309 -14.51 -9.01 -9.98
CA ARG A 309 -13.99 -8.12 -11.02
C ARG A 309 -12.60 -7.66 -10.63
N PRO A 310 -11.68 -7.49 -11.59
CA PRO A 310 -10.31 -7.06 -11.30
C PRO A 310 -10.22 -5.53 -11.10
N SER A 311 -10.99 -4.98 -10.16
CA SER A 311 -11.09 -3.53 -9.95
C SER A 311 -10.25 -3.00 -8.80
N TYR A 312 -9.72 -3.89 -7.92
CA TYR A 312 -9.00 -3.53 -6.71
C TYR A 312 -7.60 -4.15 -6.66
N PHE A 313 -6.63 -3.33 -6.27
CA PHE A 313 -5.23 -3.68 -6.10
C PHE A 313 -4.70 -3.08 -4.81
N ASN A 314 -3.74 -3.75 -4.17
CA ASN A 314 -3.04 -3.23 -3.00
C ASN A 314 -1.55 -3.50 -3.16
N THR A 315 -0.73 -2.50 -2.89
CA THR A 315 0.73 -2.56 -3.04
C THR A 315 1.40 -3.56 -2.08
N GLY A 316 0.71 -3.98 -1.02
CA GLY A 316 1.35 -4.61 0.12
C GLY A 316 2.05 -3.58 0.99
N CYS A 317 3.31 -3.78 1.34
CA CYS A 317 4.09 -2.81 2.08
C CYS A 317 5.60 -2.88 1.81
N CYS A 318 6.34 -1.93 2.38
CA CYS A 318 7.79 -1.92 2.39
C CYS A 318 8.37 -2.17 3.79
N CYS A 319 7.67 -2.92 4.64
CA CYS A 319 8.06 -3.17 6.03
C CYS A 319 7.80 -4.63 6.47
N TYR A 320 7.98 -5.62 5.59
CA TYR A 320 7.86 -7.03 5.96
C TYR A 320 9.03 -7.49 6.84
N ASP A 321 8.74 -8.41 7.77
CA ASP A 321 9.73 -8.93 8.73
C ASP A 321 10.92 -9.65 8.07
N ASP A 322 10.73 -10.20 6.86
CA ASP A 322 11.75 -10.90 6.07
C ASP A 322 12.63 -9.98 5.21
N GLY A 323 12.36 -8.68 5.25
CA GLY A 323 13.09 -7.67 4.48
C GLY A 323 12.63 -7.49 3.04
N ALA A 324 11.67 -8.28 2.56
CA ALA A 324 11.07 -8.07 1.24
C ALA A 324 10.21 -6.79 1.20
N ILE A 325 10.00 -6.26 0.00
CA ILE A 325 9.03 -5.18 -0.24
C ILE A 325 8.19 -5.53 -1.46
N THR A 326 6.95 -5.08 -1.49
CA THR A 326 6.07 -5.24 -2.65
C THR A 326 5.58 -3.89 -3.16
N GLY A 327 5.18 -3.85 -4.43
CA GLY A 327 4.64 -2.65 -5.05
C GLY A 327 3.89 -2.94 -6.35
N ILE A 328 3.16 -1.94 -6.82
CA ILE A 328 2.48 -1.99 -8.11
C ILE A 328 3.31 -1.23 -9.15
N GLU A 329 3.65 -1.93 -10.22
CA GLU A 329 4.36 -1.38 -11.39
C GLU A 329 3.40 -1.26 -12.57
N ILE A 330 3.44 -0.13 -13.28
CA ILE A 330 2.72 0.07 -14.53
C ILE A 330 3.75 0.45 -15.59
N SER A 331 3.84 -0.33 -16.64
CA SER A 331 4.69 -0.02 -17.79
C SER A 331 4.26 -0.84 -19.01
N GLU A 332 4.46 -0.28 -20.21
CA GLU A 332 4.16 -0.98 -21.47
C GLU A 332 2.72 -1.50 -21.55
N GLY A 333 1.77 -0.72 -21.00
CA GLY A 333 0.36 -1.10 -20.97
C GLY A 333 0.01 -2.26 -20.03
N VAL A 334 0.91 -2.67 -19.15
CA VAL A 334 0.74 -3.79 -18.23
C VAL A 334 0.83 -3.30 -16.77
N LEU A 335 -0.08 -3.76 -15.94
CA LEU A 335 -0.05 -3.59 -14.50
C LEU A 335 0.54 -4.84 -13.86
N ARG A 336 1.49 -4.68 -12.94
CA ARG A 336 2.24 -5.77 -12.32
C ARG A 336 2.26 -5.61 -10.80
N LEU A 337 2.17 -6.72 -10.09
CA LEU A 337 2.59 -6.83 -8.69
C LEU A 337 4.03 -7.35 -8.67
N VAL A 338 4.91 -6.61 -8.03
CA VAL A 338 6.33 -6.93 -7.96
C VAL A 338 6.79 -7.06 -6.53
N GLU A 339 7.77 -7.93 -6.31
CA GLU A 339 8.49 -8.10 -5.05
C GLU A 339 9.96 -7.78 -5.24
N TRP A 340 10.56 -7.12 -4.26
CA TRP A 340 12.00 -6.95 -4.17
C TRP A 340 12.50 -7.63 -2.91
N LYS A 341 13.49 -8.48 -3.05
CA LYS A 341 14.12 -9.20 -1.93
C LYS A 341 15.58 -9.46 -2.17
N GLN A 342 16.29 -9.75 -1.10
CA GLN A 342 17.70 -10.10 -1.16
C GLN A 342 17.88 -11.50 -1.76
N ASN A 343 18.76 -11.59 -2.75
CA ASN A 343 19.27 -12.83 -3.30
C ASN A 343 20.79 -12.73 -3.38
N GLU A 344 21.52 -13.58 -2.66
CA GLU A 344 22.99 -13.58 -2.59
C GLU A 344 23.61 -12.20 -2.28
N GLY A 345 22.95 -11.42 -1.41
CA GLY A 345 23.40 -10.07 -1.00
C GLY A 345 23.13 -8.96 -2.03
N LYS A 346 22.25 -9.21 -3.00
CA LYS A 346 21.79 -8.20 -3.98
C LYS A 346 20.27 -8.08 -3.93
N SER A 347 19.78 -6.86 -4.04
CA SER A 347 18.34 -6.61 -4.20
C SER A 347 17.92 -6.99 -5.61
N GLU A 348 16.99 -7.94 -5.73
CA GLU A 348 16.48 -8.43 -7.01
C GLU A 348 14.97 -8.23 -7.10
N ARG A 349 14.51 -7.91 -8.32
CA ARG A 349 13.09 -7.74 -8.66
C ARG A 349 12.49 -9.07 -9.11
N TYR A 350 11.40 -9.46 -8.47
CA TYR A 350 10.60 -10.62 -8.84
C TYR A 350 9.22 -10.16 -9.33
N LEU A 351 8.78 -10.73 -10.44
CA LEU A 351 7.42 -10.56 -10.92
C LEU A 351 6.54 -11.57 -10.19
N LEU A 352 5.57 -11.09 -9.43
CA LEU A 352 4.59 -11.97 -8.79
C LEU A 352 3.39 -12.20 -9.71
N GLU A 353 2.87 -11.13 -10.30
CA GLU A 353 1.65 -11.15 -11.11
C GLU A 353 1.68 -10.04 -12.15
N GLU A 354 1.02 -10.26 -13.29
CA GLU A 354 0.85 -9.23 -14.30
C GLU A 354 -0.45 -9.41 -15.09
N THR A 355 -1.03 -8.28 -15.54
CA THR A 355 -2.21 -8.26 -16.41
C THR A 355 -2.18 -7.01 -17.30
N PRO A 356 -2.45 -7.14 -18.61
CA PRO A 356 -2.60 -5.99 -19.49
C PRO A 356 -3.75 -5.08 -19.06
N LEU A 357 -3.56 -3.76 -19.11
CA LEU A 357 -4.59 -2.78 -18.80
C LEU A 357 -5.82 -2.91 -19.73
N SER A 358 -5.62 -3.41 -20.94
CA SER A 358 -6.69 -3.70 -21.90
C SER A 358 -7.61 -4.84 -21.45
N GLU A 359 -7.05 -5.87 -20.82
CA GLU A 359 -7.84 -6.98 -20.27
C GLU A 359 -8.59 -6.52 -19.01
N LEU A 360 -7.90 -5.81 -18.09
CA LEU A 360 -8.53 -5.24 -16.93
C LEU A 360 -9.72 -4.35 -17.30
N GLN A 361 -9.55 -3.46 -18.28
CA GLN A 361 -10.64 -2.57 -18.70
C GLN A 361 -11.81 -3.33 -19.32
N ALA A 362 -11.56 -4.42 -20.06
CA ALA A 362 -12.63 -5.22 -20.65
C ALA A 362 -13.57 -5.83 -19.59
N GLU A 363 -13.05 -6.13 -18.41
CA GLU A 363 -13.80 -6.70 -17.29
C GLU A 363 -14.47 -5.65 -16.38
N LEU A 364 -14.10 -4.36 -16.51
CA LEU A 364 -14.73 -3.28 -15.76
C LEU A 364 -16.10 -2.91 -16.33
N ARG A 365 -16.95 -2.28 -15.50
CA ARG A 365 -18.18 -1.65 -15.96
C ARG A 365 -17.85 -0.50 -16.92
N PRO A 366 -18.36 -0.51 -18.16
CA PRO A 366 -18.26 0.67 -19.01
C PRO A 366 -19.14 1.77 -18.42
N LYS A 367 -18.71 3.04 -18.60
CA LYS A 367 -19.58 4.18 -18.37
C LYS A 367 -20.65 4.13 -19.46
N GLU A 368 -21.93 4.05 -19.07
CA GLU A 368 -23.03 4.12 -20.02
C GLU A 368 -22.89 5.46 -20.78
N SER A 369 -22.90 5.38 -22.11
CA SER A 369 -22.95 6.59 -22.95
C SER A 369 -24.27 7.30 -22.69
N PRO A 370 -24.28 8.63 -22.51
CA PRO A 370 -25.49 9.41 -22.28
C PRO A 370 -26.48 9.33 -23.45
#